data_6d3e8d65c159b8c5f297c56ac32dd338
#
_entry.id   6d3e8d65c159b8c5f297c56ac32dd338
#
_cell.length_a   1.000
_cell.length_b   1.000
_cell.length_c   1.000
_cell.angle_alpha   90.00
_cell.angle_beta   90.00
_cell.angle_gamma   90.00
#
_symmetry.space_group_name_H-M   'P 1'
#
loop_
_entity.id
_entity.type
_entity.pdbx_description
1 polymer ?
#
loop_
_entity_poly.entity_id
_entity_poly.type
_entity_poly.pdbx_seq_one_letter_code
_entity_poly.pdbx_strand_id
1 'polypeptide(L)'
;VELKFTKTNKVDLRPSQVSWLTKHRHASCWILIKKQPTPADRAEMFLFKAEDAVDLKLDGLKDMKPEFHCVQPFRWDEMFFKIVGAP
;
A
#
# COMPACT_ATOMS: atom_id res chain seq x y z
N VAL A 1 -7.57 -6.75 -1.67
CA VAL A 1 -6.28 -6.10 -1.43
C VAL A 1 -5.37 -6.31 -2.63
N GLU A 2 -4.86 -5.22 -3.17
CA GLU A 2 -3.84 -5.26 -4.21
C GLU A 2 -2.46 -5.28 -3.55
N LEU A 3 -1.65 -6.31 -3.84
CA LEU A 3 -0.32 -6.45 -3.25
C LEU A 3 0.75 -6.05 -4.26
N LYS A 4 1.63 -5.13 -3.85
CA LYS A 4 2.75 -4.66 -4.65
C LYS A 4 4.06 -4.79 -3.89
N PHE A 5 5.13 -5.06 -4.63
CA PHE A 5 6.49 -5.11 -4.10
C PHE A 5 7.32 -4.03 -4.78
N THR A 6 8.17 -3.34 -4.01
CA THR A 6 9.06 -2.33 -4.56
C THR A 6 10.40 -2.32 -3.83
N LYS A 7 11.43 -1.86 -4.52
CA LYS A 7 12.76 -1.64 -3.93
C LYS A 7 13.04 -0.17 -3.65
N THR A 8 12.18 0.71 -4.17
CA THR A 8 12.33 2.17 -4.07
C THR A 8 11.01 2.77 -3.61
N ASN A 9 10.94 4.11 -3.60
CA ASN A 9 9.69 4.81 -3.31
C ASN A 9 8.72 4.79 -4.49
N LYS A 10 9.16 4.36 -5.66
CA LYS A 10 8.31 4.29 -6.84
C LYS A 10 7.38 3.08 -6.75
N VAL A 11 6.09 3.30 -7.01
CA VAL A 11 5.09 2.25 -7.01
C VAL A 11 4.62 2.00 -8.43
N ASP A 12 4.83 0.78 -8.92
CA ASP A 12 4.49 0.40 -10.28
C ASP A 12 3.04 -0.11 -10.34
N LEU A 13 2.12 0.82 -10.58
CA LEU A 13 0.72 0.52 -10.79
C LEU A 13 0.40 0.67 -12.28
N ARG A 14 -0.13 -0.38 -12.88
CA ARG A 14 -0.56 -0.34 -14.29
C ARG A 14 -1.78 0.57 -14.44
N PRO A 15 -1.96 1.25 -15.58
CA PRO A 15 -3.14 2.09 -15.79
C PRO A 15 -4.46 1.33 -15.55
N SER A 16 -4.55 0.07 -15.94
CA SER A 16 -5.73 -0.77 -15.70
C SER A 16 -5.98 -0.99 -14.21
N GLN A 17 -4.94 -1.15 -13.42
CA GLN A 17 -5.05 -1.31 -11.97
C GLN A 17 -5.52 -0.03 -11.31
N VAL A 18 -4.97 1.12 -11.71
CA VAL A 18 -5.39 2.43 -11.21
C VAL A 18 -6.86 2.67 -11.55
N SER A 19 -7.25 2.39 -12.78
CA SER A 19 -8.64 2.53 -13.23
C SER A 19 -9.59 1.66 -12.41
N TRP A 20 -9.23 0.39 -12.20
CA TRP A 20 -10.04 -0.53 -11.40
C TRP A 20 -10.18 -0.06 -9.95
N LEU A 21 -9.06 0.32 -9.32
CA LEU A 21 -9.05 0.79 -7.93
C LEU A 21 -9.86 2.07 -7.77
N THR A 22 -9.74 3.01 -8.71
CA THR A 22 -10.49 4.25 -8.70
C THR A 22 -12.00 3.98 -8.82
N LYS A 23 -12.37 3.05 -9.69
CA LYS A 23 -13.76 2.67 -9.92
C LYS A 23 -14.38 2.01 -8.68
N HIS A 24 -13.58 1.30 -7.90
CA HIS A 24 -14.01 0.57 -6.71
C HIS A 24 -13.62 1.26 -5.40
N ARG A 25 -13.29 2.55 -5.44
CA ARG A 25 -12.79 3.30 -4.28
C ARG A 25 -13.75 3.34 -3.08
N HIS A 26 -15.03 3.12 -3.31
CA HIS A 26 -16.04 3.10 -2.25
C HIS A 26 -16.23 1.72 -1.63
N ALA A 27 -15.67 0.69 -2.22
CA ALA A 27 -15.62 -0.63 -1.63
C ALA A 27 -14.44 -0.71 -0.65
N SER A 28 -14.38 -1.76 0.16
CA SER A 28 -13.24 -2.00 1.06
C SER A 28 -12.04 -2.50 0.28
N CYS A 29 -11.50 -1.66 -0.57
CA CYS A 29 -10.34 -1.96 -1.41
C CYS A 29 -9.11 -1.26 -0.86
N TRP A 30 -8.02 -2.02 -0.76
CA TRP A 30 -6.77 -1.58 -0.15
C TRP A 30 -5.58 -1.90 -1.04
N ILE A 31 -4.52 -1.11 -0.91
CA ILE A 31 -3.25 -1.34 -1.58
C ILE A 31 -2.21 -1.60 -0.50
N LEU A 32 -1.59 -2.78 -0.54
CA LEU A 32 -0.54 -3.15 0.39
C LEU A 32 0.78 -3.18 -0.35
N ILE A 33 1.74 -2.38 0.10
CA ILE A 33 3.04 -2.24 -0.55
C ILE A 33 4.13 -2.72 0.40
N LYS A 34 4.92 -3.69 -0.07
CA LYS A 34 6.11 -4.14 0.63
C LYS A 34 7.33 -3.50 -0.04
N LYS A 35 8.07 -2.71 0.72
CA LYS A 35 9.30 -2.08 0.25
C LYS A 35 10.50 -2.73 0.91
N GLN A 36 11.43 -3.23 0.11
CA GLN A 36 12.68 -3.82 0.57
C GLN A 36 13.77 -3.53 -0.45
N PRO A 37 14.62 -2.50 -0.21
CA PRO A 37 15.65 -2.11 -1.17
C PRO A 37 16.63 -3.23 -1.51
N THR A 38 17.07 -3.97 -0.49
CA THR A 38 17.92 -5.15 -0.68
C THR A 38 17.47 -6.26 0.26
N PRO A 39 17.84 -7.53 0.00
CA PRO A 39 17.51 -8.62 0.92
C PRO A 39 18.09 -8.47 2.33
N ALA A 40 19.15 -7.66 2.48
CA ALA A 40 19.77 -7.38 3.78
C ALA A 40 19.00 -6.34 4.59
N ASP A 41 18.17 -5.52 3.94
CA ASP A 41 17.40 -4.50 4.62
C ASP A 41 16.14 -5.09 5.26
N ARG A 42 15.66 -4.44 6.32
CA ARG A 42 14.35 -4.76 6.86
C ARG A 42 13.28 -4.30 5.88
N ALA A 43 12.31 -5.15 5.63
CA ALA A 43 11.18 -4.80 4.79
C ALA A 43 10.23 -3.85 5.54
N GLU A 44 9.62 -2.94 4.80
CA GLU A 44 8.59 -2.05 5.28
C GLU A 44 7.28 -2.37 4.58
N MET A 45 6.17 -2.24 5.29
CA MET A 45 4.84 -2.40 4.71
C MET A 45 4.04 -1.13 4.87
N PHE A 46 3.40 -0.73 3.78
CA PHE A 46 2.56 0.47 3.70
C PHE A 46 1.17 0.05 3.24
N LEU A 47 0.16 0.47 3.97
CA LEU A 47 -1.24 0.21 3.62
C LEU A 47 -1.90 1.51 3.21
N PHE A 48 -2.48 1.53 2.01
CA PHE A 48 -3.20 2.68 1.47
C PHE A 48 -4.61 2.28 1.06
N LYS A 49 -5.52 3.25 1.07
CA LYS A 49 -6.85 3.07 0.51
C LYS A 49 -6.79 3.10 -1.02
N ALA A 50 -7.74 2.45 -1.68
CA ALA A 50 -7.80 2.42 -3.13
C ALA A 50 -7.90 3.83 -3.75
N GLU A 51 -8.50 4.78 -3.05
CA GLU A 51 -8.61 6.17 -3.51
C GLU A 51 -7.26 6.86 -3.72
N ASP A 52 -6.20 6.33 -3.10
CA ASP A 52 -4.85 6.87 -3.22
C ASP A 52 -4.08 6.33 -4.43
N ALA A 53 -4.69 5.47 -5.24
CA ALA A 53 -4.00 4.79 -6.34
C ALA A 53 -3.37 5.74 -7.35
N VAL A 54 -4.07 6.81 -7.73
CA VAL A 54 -3.56 7.79 -8.70
C VAL A 54 -2.33 8.50 -8.14
N ASP A 55 -2.42 8.98 -6.90
CA ASP A 55 -1.32 9.70 -6.25
C ASP A 55 -0.12 8.79 -6.05
N LEU A 56 -0.34 7.52 -5.67
CA LEU A 56 0.73 6.54 -5.53
C LEU A 56 1.46 6.30 -6.86
N LYS A 57 0.71 6.23 -7.95
CA LYS A 57 1.31 6.04 -9.28
C LYS A 57 2.15 7.23 -9.70
N LEU A 58 1.69 8.46 -9.42
CA LEU A 58 2.35 9.68 -9.84
C LEU A 58 3.52 10.06 -8.93
N ASP A 59 3.31 9.98 -7.61
CA ASP A 59 4.24 10.52 -6.61
C ASP A 59 5.04 9.44 -5.87
N GLY A 60 4.59 8.18 -5.94
CA GLY A 60 5.21 7.10 -5.19
C GLY A 60 4.96 7.22 -3.69
N LEU A 61 5.86 6.63 -2.89
CA LEU A 61 5.72 6.58 -1.44
C LEU A 61 6.23 7.82 -0.72
N LYS A 62 7.02 8.66 -1.40
CA LYS A 62 7.82 9.70 -0.75
C LYS A 62 7.01 10.68 0.10
N ASP A 63 5.91 11.19 -0.46
CA ASP A 63 5.10 12.21 0.20
C ASP A 63 3.70 11.71 0.57
N MET A 64 3.49 10.40 0.50
CA MET A 64 2.21 9.79 0.80
C MET A 64 2.11 9.40 2.27
N LYS A 65 0.94 9.60 2.85
CA LYS A 65 0.65 9.24 4.24
C LYS A 65 -0.16 7.95 4.26
N PRO A 66 0.44 6.81 4.66
CA PRO A 66 -0.29 5.54 4.68
C PRO A 66 -1.30 5.48 5.83
N GLU A 67 -2.32 4.64 5.66
CA GLU A 67 -3.26 4.33 6.73
C GLU A 67 -2.59 3.49 7.82
N PHE A 68 -1.61 2.68 7.43
CA PHE A 68 -0.82 1.87 8.35
C PHE A 68 0.58 1.67 7.77
N HIS A 69 1.58 1.71 8.64
CA HIS A 69 2.98 1.47 8.27
C HIS A 69 3.67 0.69 9.38
N CYS A 70 4.44 -0.31 9.00
CA CYS A 70 5.29 -1.01 9.96
C CYS A 70 6.56 -1.49 9.27
N VAL A 71 7.58 -1.66 10.10
CA VAL A 71 8.87 -2.23 9.69
C VAL A 71 8.93 -3.65 10.23
N GLN A 72 9.56 -4.55 9.49
CA GLN A 72 9.75 -5.93 9.92
C GLN A 72 10.36 -6.00 11.35
N PRO A 73 9.83 -6.87 12.26
CA PRO A 73 8.78 -7.85 12.06
C PRO A 73 7.40 -7.20 11.94
N PHE A 74 6.57 -7.74 11.02
CA PHE A 74 5.29 -7.11 10.70
C PHE A 74 4.22 -7.39 11.76
N ARG A 75 3.43 -6.36 12.04
CA ARG A 75 2.32 -6.42 12.99
C ARG A 75 1.02 -6.68 12.24
N TRP A 76 0.85 -7.92 11.81
CA TRP A 76 -0.27 -8.34 10.98
C TRP A 76 -1.63 -8.08 11.64
N ASP A 77 -1.71 -8.28 12.96
CA ASP A 77 -2.96 -8.07 13.71
C ASP A 77 -3.44 -6.62 13.60
N GLU A 78 -2.53 -5.67 13.81
CA GLU A 78 -2.85 -4.25 13.73
C GLU A 78 -3.26 -3.86 12.31
N MET A 79 -2.61 -4.42 11.30
CA MET A 79 -2.94 -4.17 9.91
C MET A 79 -4.35 -4.69 9.58
N PHE A 80 -4.68 -5.91 10.02
CA PHE A 80 -6.00 -6.48 9.79
C PHE A 80 -7.10 -5.67 10.46
N PHE A 81 -6.84 -5.12 11.65
CA PHE A 81 -7.77 -4.22 12.29
C PHE A 81 -8.08 -3.00 11.44
N LYS A 82 -7.06 -2.44 10.77
CA LYS A 82 -7.26 -1.31 9.85
C LYS A 82 -8.12 -1.69 8.65
N ILE A 83 -7.88 -2.86 8.09
CA ILE A 83 -8.58 -3.33 6.89
C ILE A 83 -10.06 -3.63 7.18
N VAL A 84 -10.34 -4.36 8.26
CA VAL A 84 -11.71 -4.77 8.59
C VAL A 84 -12.50 -3.69 9.34
N GLY A 85 -11.81 -2.67 9.80
CA GLY A 85 -12.41 -1.67 10.67
C GLY A 85 -12.57 -2.20 12.08
N ALA A 86 -12.03 -1.48 13.07
CA ALA A 86 -12.20 -1.88 14.47
C ALA A 86 -13.68 -1.82 14.86
N PRO A 87 -14.16 -2.78 15.64
CA PRO A 87 -15.52 -2.72 16.16
C PRO A 87 -15.70 -1.52 17.09
#